data_c3157eb29160e3b5bfa01ccd607ae4a6
#
_entry.id   c3157eb29160e3b5bfa01ccd607ae4a6
#
_cell.length_a   1.000
_cell.length_b   1.000
_cell.length_c   1.000
_cell.angle_alpha   90.00
_cell.angle_beta   90.00
_cell.angle_gamma   90.00
#
_symmetry.space_group_name_H-M   'P 1'
#
loop_
_entity.id
_entity.type
_entity.pdbx_description
1 polymer ?
#
loop_
_entity_poly.entity_id
_entity_poly.type
_entity_poly.pdbx_seq_one_letter_code
_entity_poly.pdbx_strand_id
1 'polypeptide(L)'
;MGIGTADMAPPETGYRQAPPTPPSRETASWSEVAAWRRSTRERLLDQRTRMPAKERDARSARIAAALDRLIAPVAGRVIGVYWPIKGEPSLYPWIRRLAETGAAFALPVVIRKGWPLEFRRWRPGEALERGFWNIPVPANGPAILPDMLVAPLVGFDEERFRLGYGGGFYDRTIAAAANKPQVIGVGFEHCRLPTIYPQTHDIRMDAIVTDA
;
A
#
# COMPACT_ATOMS: atom_id res chain seq x y z
N MET A 1 -13.93 -63.07 -7.99
CA MET A 1 -12.96 -62.14 -7.43
C MET A 1 -13.35 -60.75 -7.88
N GLY A 2 -14.02 -60.01 -7.02
CA GLY A 2 -14.45 -58.64 -7.29
C GLY A 2 -13.41 -57.66 -6.78
N ILE A 3 -12.93 -56.80 -7.67
CA ILE A 3 -12.01 -55.72 -7.33
C ILE A 3 -12.88 -54.48 -7.03
N GLY A 4 -12.94 -54.10 -5.75
CA GLY A 4 -13.62 -52.91 -5.30
C GLY A 4 -12.91 -51.65 -5.80
N THR A 5 -13.66 -50.81 -6.53
CA THR A 5 -13.25 -49.44 -6.84
C THR A 5 -13.39 -48.59 -5.60
N ALA A 6 -12.29 -48.17 -5.04
CA ALA A 6 -12.26 -47.16 -3.97
C ALA A 6 -12.72 -45.82 -4.55
N ASP A 7 -13.83 -45.35 -4.05
CA ASP A 7 -14.40 -44.03 -4.29
C ASP A 7 -13.49 -43.00 -3.58
N MET A 8 -12.58 -42.34 -4.35
CA MET A 8 -11.79 -41.25 -3.85
C MET A 8 -12.64 -39.96 -3.86
N ALA A 9 -13.11 -39.57 -2.68
CA ALA A 9 -13.68 -38.25 -2.47
C ALA A 9 -12.73 -37.14 -2.96
N PRO A 10 -13.25 -36.10 -3.65
CA PRO A 10 -12.40 -34.99 -4.08
C PRO A 10 -11.82 -34.24 -2.87
N PRO A 11 -10.60 -33.66 -3.00
CA PRO A 11 -9.97 -32.94 -1.90
C PRO A 11 -10.84 -31.74 -1.51
N GLU A 12 -11.13 -31.62 -0.21
CA GLU A 12 -11.85 -30.50 0.37
C GLU A 12 -11.19 -29.19 -0.05
N THR A 13 -11.92 -28.40 -0.82
CA THR A 13 -11.56 -27.06 -1.22
C THR A 13 -11.39 -26.21 0.03
N GLY A 14 -10.16 -25.67 0.19
CA GLY A 14 -9.73 -24.90 1.34
C GLY A 14 -10.76 -23.86 1.77
N TYR A 15 -11.08 -23.89 3.04
CA TYR A 15 -11.97 -22.95 3.72
C TYR A 15 -11.59 -21.52 3.36
N ARG A 16 -12.42 -20.86 2.55
CA ARG A 16 -12.42 -19.39 2.49
C ARG A 16 -12.91 -18.93 3.86
N GLN A 17 -12.00 -18.44 4.68
CA GLN A 17 -12.40 -17.76 5.92
C GLN A 17 -13.43 -16.69 5.56
N ALA A 18 -14.60 -16.77 6.15
CA ALA A 18 -15.59 -15.73 6.02
C ALA A 18 -14.96 -14.38 6.43
N PRO A 19 -15.33 -13.28 5.75
CA PRO A 19 -14.83 -11.99 6.13
C PRO A 19 -15.17 -11.73 7.61
N PRO A 20 -14.25 -11.11 8.39
CA PRO A 20 -14.52 -10.81 9.79
C PRO A 20 -15.78 -9.94 9.88
N THR A 21 -16.66 -10.27 10.82
CA THR A 21 -17.87 -9.48 11.07
C THR A 21 -17.47 -8.04 11.43
N PRO A 22 -17.96 -7.04 10.68
CA PRO A 22 -17.64 -5.66 11.00
C PRO A 22 -18.28 -5.25 12.33
N PRO A 23 -17.54 -4.49 13.18
CA PRO A 23 -18.13 -3.95 14.41
C PRO A 23 -19.19 -2.88 14.10
N SER A 24 -20.06 -2.58 15.07
CA SER A 24 -21.01 -1.48 14.94
C SER A 24 -20.28 -0.14 14.83
N ARG A 25 -20.67 0.73 13.88
CA ARG A 25 -20.06 2.07 13.76
C ARG A 25 -20.32 2.97 14.97
N GLU A 26 -21.45 2.77 15.63
CA GLU A 26 -21.93 3.67 16.71
C GLU A 26 -21.43 3.25 18.09
N THR A 27 -21.20 1.95 18.32
CA THR A 27 -20.97 1.42 19.66
C THR A 27 -19.67 0.65 19.84
N ALA A 28 -18.89 0.46 18.75
CA ALA A 28 -17.68 -0.35 18.80
C ALA A 28 -16.60 0.27 19.70
N SER A 29 -16.11 -0.52 20.63
CA SER A 29 -14.92 -0.19 21.41
C SER A 29 -13.66 -0.18 20.52
N TRP A 30 -12.66 0.55 20.98
CA TRP A 30 -11.36 0.54 20.29
C TRP A 30 -10.75 -0.88 20.16
N SER A 31 -10.94 -1.72 21.16
CA SER A 31 -10.45 -3.11 21.13
C SER A 31 -11.09 -3.93 20.02
N GLU A 32 -12.39 -3.79 19.79
CA GLU A 32 -13.12 -4.45 18.70
C GLU A 32 -12.66 -3.94 17.33
N VAL A 33 -12.53 -2.62 17.18
CA VAL A 33 -12.00 -2.01 15.95
C VAL A 33 -10.56 -2.48 15.68
N ALA A 34 -9.70 -2.52 16.69
CA ALA A 34 -8.32 -2.97 16.54
C ALA A 34 -8.23 -4.45 16.15
N ALA A 35 -9.07 -5.31 16.74
CA ALA A 35 -9.15 -6.72 16.39
C ALA A 35 -9.65 -6.90 14.95
N TRP A 36 -10.73 -6.21 14.57
CA TRP A 36 -11.27 -6.24 13.21
C TRP A 36 -10.24 -5.73 12.18
N ARG A 37 -9.57 -4.61 12.44
CA ARG A 37 -8.50 -4.08 11.56
C ARG A 37 -7.37 -5.09 11.39
N ARG A 38 -7.00 -5.83 12.44
CA ARG A 38 -5.96 -6.86 12.38
C ARG A 38 -6.37 -8.01 11.45
N SER A 39 -7.52 -8.63 11.70
CA SER A 39 -8.01 -9.75 10.89
C SER A 39 -8.30 -9.35 9.46
N THR A 40 -8.80 -8.13 9.23
CA THR A 40 -9.02 -7.59 7.88
C THR A 40 -7.70 -7.41 7.13
N ARG A 41 -6.62 -6.91 7.79
CA ARG A 41 -5.29 -6.83 7.18
C ARG A 41 -4.77 -8.22 6.79
N GLU A 42 -4.86 -9.18 7.69
CA GLU A 42 -4.39 -10.55 7.44
C GLU A 42 -5.08 -11.14 6.21
N ARG A 43 -6.40 -11.04 6.13
CA ARG A 43 -7.19 -11.50 5.00
C ARG A 43 -6.80 -10.81 3.68
N LEU A 44 -6.71 -9.48 3.67
CA LEU A 44 -6.37 -8.71 2.46
C LEU A 44 -4.94 -8.96 2.00
N LEU A 45 -3.99 -9.11 2.94
CA LEU A 45 -2.61 -9.47 2.64
C LEU A 45 -2.50 -10.88 2.07
N ASP A 46 -3.22 -11.84 2.62
CA ASP A 46 -3.26 -13.21 2.10
C ASP A 46 -3.80 -13.21 0.65
N GLN A 47 -4.94 -12.57 0.40
CA GLN A 47 -5.49 -12.42 -0.96
C GLN A 47 -4.48 -11.79 -1.93
N ARG A 48 -3.82 -10.71 -1.51
CA ARG A 48 -2.86 -9.98 -2.34
C ARG A 48 -1.61 -10.81 -2.65
N THR A 49 -1.07 -11.53 -1.68
CA THR A 49 0.13 -12.35 -1.87
C THR A 49 -0.10 -13.58 -2.73
N ARG A 50 -1.34 -14.09 -2.79
CA ARG A 50 -1.74 -15.19 -3.68
C ARG A 50 -1.98 -14.76 -5.12
N MET A 51 -2.06 -13.45 -5.40
CA MET A 51 -2.27 -12.97 -6.76
C MET A 51 -1.09 -13.37 -7.67
N PRO A 52 -1.34 -14.01 -8.83
CA PRO A 52 -0.28 -14.35 -9.77
C PRO A 52 0.50 -13.11 -10.23
N ALA A 53 1.81 -13.25 -10.43
CA ALA A 53 2.69 -12.14 -10.81
C ALA A 53 2.20 -11.43 -12.09
N LYS A 54 1.83 -12.18 -13.14
CA LYS A 54 1.30 -11.64 -14.39
C LYS A 54 0.05 -10.77 -14.19
N GLU A 55 -0.86 -11.21 -13.33
CA GLU A 55 -2.08 -10.46 -13.00
C GLU A 55 -1.73 -9.19 -12.22
N ARG A 56 -0.86 -9.31 -11.21
CA ARG A 56 -0.39 -8.17 -10.42
C ARG A 56 0.29 -7.11 -11.28
N ASP A 57 1.12 -7.51 -12.24
CA ASP A 57 1.81 -6.60 -13.15
C ASP A 57 0.81 -5.88 -14.08
N ALA A 58 -0.16 -6.59 -14.64
CA ALA A 58 -1.22 -6.00 -15.46
C ALA A 58 -2.07 -4.99 -14.67
N ARG A 59 -2.44 -5.32 -13.43
CA ARG A 59 -3.15 -4.41 -12.54
C ARG A 59 -2.30 -3.20 -12.15
N SER A 60 -1.01 -3.40 -11.85
CA SER A 60 -0.07 -2.31 -11.56
C SER A 60 0.07 -1.34 -12.73
N ALA A 61 0.05 -1.84 -13.98
CA ALA A 61 0.08 -0.99 -15.17
C ALA A 61 -1.18 -0.12 -15.30
N ARG A 62 -2.37 -0.63 -14.96
CA ARG A 62 -3.60 0.17 -14.93
C ARG A 62 -3.54 1.28 -13.86
N ILE A 63 -3.06 0.95 -12.68
CA ILE A 63 -2.82 1.93 -11.60
C ILE A 63 -1.86 3.03 -12.09
N ALA A 64 -0.74 2.65 -12.73
CA ALA A 64 0.23 3.60 -13.28
C ALA A 64 -0.40 4.54 -14.30
N ALA A 65 -1.23 4.02 -15.22
CA ALA A 65 -1.96 4.83 -16.20
C ALA A 65 -2.99 5.78 -15.56
N ALA A 66 -3.61 5.36 -14.47
CA ALA A 66 -4.52 6.24 -13.71
C ALA A 66 -3.75 7.34 -12.96
N LEU A 67 -2.58 7.03 -12.41
CA LEU A 67 -1.69 8.02 -11.81
C LEU A 67 -1.25 9.08 -12.82
N ASP A 68 -0.90 8.71 -14.06
CA ASP A 68 -0.53 9.67 -15.11
C ASP A 68 -1.61 10.72 -15.35
N ARG A 69 -2.87 10.31 -15.35
CA ARG A 69 -4.00 11.25 -15.55
C ARG A 69 -4.22 12.17 -14.37
N LEU A 70 -3.87 11.72 -13.17
CA LEU A 70 -4.14 12.46 -11.93
C LEU A 70 -3.04 13.46 -11.59
N ILE A 71 -1.77 13.14 -11.86
CA ILE A 71 -0.64 13.87 -11.30
C ILE A 71 0.16 14.71 -12.30
N ALA A 72 -0.24 14.76 -13.57
CA ALA A 72 0.42 15.61 -14.55
C ALA A 72 0.15 17.11 -14.28
N PRO A 73 1.13 18.01 -14.48
CA PRO A 73 2.54 17.77 -14.83
C PRO A 73 3.40 17.42 -13.60
N VAL A 74 4.44 16.59 -13.81
CA VAL A 74 5.35 16.14 -12.74
C VAL A 74 6.71 16.81 -12.75
N ALA A 75 7.02 17.56 -13.81
CA ALA A 75 8.30 18.24 -13.95
C ALA A 75 8.58 19.21 -12.77
N GLY A 76 9.74 19.10 -12.18
CA GLY A 76 10.16 19.92 -11.04
C GLY A 76 9.56 19.50 -9.69
N ARG A 77 8.68 18.49 -9.64
CA ARG A 77 8.15 17.97 -8.37
C ARG A 77 8.98 16.83 -7.83
N VAL A 78 9.01 16.74 -6.50
CA VAL A 78 9.56 15.58 -5.78
C VAL A 78 8.41 14.66 -5.40
N ILE A 79 8.42 13.45 -5.92
CA ILE A 79 7.40 12.44 -5.67
C ILE A 79 7.95 11.39 -4.70
N GLY A 80 7.42 11.35 -3.48
CA GLY A 80 7.65 10.25 -2.54
C GLY A 80 6.90 9.02 -3.02
N VAL A 81 7.62 7.94 -3.29
CA VAL A 81 7.08 6.65 -3.71
C VAL A 81 7.45 5.59 -2.69
N TYR A 82 7.09 4.35 -2.93
CA TYR A 82 7.42 3.24 -2.04
C TYR A 82 8.12 2.11 -2.79
N TRP A 83 8.90 1.31 -2.07
CA TRP A 83 9.40 0.04 -2.58
C TRP A 83 8.35 -1.05 -2.33
N PRO A 84 7.86 -1.75 -3.37
CA PRO A 84 6.75 -2.68 -3.21
C PRO A 84 7.14 -3.91 -2.38
N ILE A 85 6.32 -4.23 -1.38
CA ILE A 85 6.47 -5.41 -0.51
C ILE A 85 5.17 -6.21 -0.47
N LYS A 86 5.25 -7.49 -0.11
CA LYS A 86 4.07 -8.36 0.12
C LYS A 86 3.01 -8.24 -0.98
N GLY A 87 3.41 -8.23 -2.24
CA GLY A 87 2.51 -8.19 -3.39
C GLY A 87 1.85 -6.82 -3.66
N GLU A 88 2.37 -5.73 -3.15
CA GLU A 88 1.92 -4.38 -3.51
C GLU A 88 2.03 -4.11 -5.00
N PRO A 89 1.22 -3.19 -5.57
CA PRO A 89 1.40 -2.73 -6.94
C PRO A 89 2.83 -2.25 -7.18
N SER A 90 3.49 -2.75 -8.21
CA SER A 90 4.81 -2.28 -8.58
C SER A 90 4.70 -1.07 -9.52
N LEU A 91 5.13 0.08 -9.04
CA LEU A 91 5.18 1.30 -9.84
C LEU A 91 6.57 1.53 -10.48
N TYR A 92 7.49 0.57 -10.38
CA TYR A 92 8.86 0.74 -10.85
C TYR A 92 8.97 1.08 -12.35
N PRO A 93 8.21 0.44 -13.28
CA PRO A 93 8.23 0.84 -14.70
C PRO A 93 7.72 2.27 -14.91
N TRP A 94 6.72 2.70 -14.16
CA TRP A 94 6.17 4.06 -14.18
C TRP A 94 7.18 5.09 -13.66
N ILE A 95 7.85 4.79 -12.55
CA ILE A 95 8.89 5.62 -11.96
C ILE A 95 10.05 5.81 -12.96
N ARG A 96 10.51 4.72 -13.60
CA ARG A 96 11.58 4.79 -14.60
C ARG A 96 11.22 5.73 -15.74
N ARG A 97 10.04 5.57 -16.31
CA ARG A 97 9.57 6.40 -17.41
C ARG A 97 9.48 7.88 -17.03
N LEU A 98 8.93 8.20 -15.86
CA LEU A 98 8.81 9.60 -15.41
C LEU A 98 10.16 10.22 -15.01
N ALA A 99 11.12 9.44 -14.54
CA ALA A 99 12.45 9.94 -14.25
C ALA A 99 13.14 10.51 -15.50
N GLU A 100 12.83 9.97 -16.69
CA GLU A 100 13.32 10.46 -17.98
C GLU A 100 12.70 11.82 -18.35
N THR A 101 11.54 12.18 -17.80
CA THR A 101 10.86 13.46 -18.02
C THR A 101 11.23 14.54 -17.00
N GLY A 102 12.22 14.29 -16.14
CA GLY A 102 12.70 15.26 -15.15
C GLY A 102 11.97 15.23 -13.80
N ALA A 103 11.12 14.25 -13.55
CA ALA A 103 10.54 14.03 -12.22
C ALA A 103 11.63 13.56 -11.23
N ALA A 104 11.61 14.09 -10.01
CA ALA A 104 12.46 13.64 -8.93
C ALA A 104 11.68 12.66 -8.01
N PHE A 105 12.36 11.60 -7.56
CA PHE A 105 11.76 10.62 -6.67
C PHE A 105 12.48 10.53 -5.33
N ALA A 106 11.73 10.11 -4.30
CA ALA A 106 12.27 9.80 -2.99
C ALA A 106 11.63 8.52 -2.45
N LEU A 107 12.42 7.70 -1.76
CA LEU A 107 11.97 6.50 -1.08
C LEU A 107 11.94 6.72 0.43
N PRO A 108 10.96 6.11 1.14
CA PRO A 108 10.83 6.22 2.57
C PRO A 108 11.87 5.38 3.30
N VAL A 109 12.46 5.96 4.33
CA VAL A 109 13.38 5.31 5.25
C VAL A 109 12.80 5.36 6.66
N VAL A 110 12.72 4.21 7.31
CA VAL A 110 12.36 4.13 8.73
C VAL A 110 13.60 4.40 9.55
N ILE A 111 13.69 5.56 10.17
CA ILE A 111 14.81 5.92 11.06
C ILE A 111 14.61 5.30 12.44
N ARG A 112 13.38 5.31 12.93
CA ARG A 112 13.02 4.77 14.24
C ARG A 112 11.56 4.33 14.24
N LYS A 113 11.27 3.21 14.92
CA LYS A 113 9.90 2.76 15.16
C LYS A 113 9.09 3.83 15.91
N GLY A 114 7.89 4.11 15.44
CA GLY A 114 7.01 5.12 16.03
C GLY A 114 7.28 6.55 15.58
N TRP A 115 8.27 6.79 14.74
CA TRP A 115 8.60 8.10 14.19
C TRP A 115 8.04 8.27 12.78
N PRO A 116 7.98 9.53 12.26
CA PRO A 116 7.76 9.79 10.84
C PRO A 116 8.81 9.12 9.96
N LEU A 117 8.46 8.86 8.71
CA LEU A 117 9.41 8.44 7.69
C LEU A 117 10.30 9.61 7.30
N GLU A 118 11.59 9.34 7.08
CA GLU A 118 12.47 10.21 6.33
C GLU A 118 12.40 9.81 4.86
N PHE A 119 12.24 10.76 3.94
CA PHE A 119 12.32 10.49 2.52
C PHE A 119 13.71 10.87 2.01
N ARG A 120 14.38 9.93 1.34
CA ARG A 120 15.70 10.15 0.72
C ARG A 120 15.55 10.16 -0.80
N ARG A 121 16.20 11.14 -1.43
CA ARG A 121 16.25 11.22 -2.90
C ARG A 121 16.81 9.93 -3.47
N TRP A 122 16.20 9.46 -4.52
CA TRP A 122 16.58 8.24 -5.22
C TRP A 122 16.20 8.31 -6.69
N ARG A 123 17.04 7.72 -7.53
CA ARG A 123 16.77 7.53 -8.97
C ARG A 123 16.78 6.05 -9.30
N PRO A 124 15.97 5.59 -10.27
CA PRO A 124 16.03 4.22 -10.77
C PRO A 124 17.46 3.86 -11.21
N GLY A 125 17.98 2.75 -10.68
CA GLY A 125 19.35 2.30 -10.93
C GLY A 125 20.37 2.70 -9.89
N GLU A 126 20.07 3.65 -8.99
CA GLU A 126 20.96 3.96 -7.87
C GLU A 126 20.96 2.85 -6.81
N ALA A 127 22.10 2.74 -6.11
CA ALA A 127 22.32 1.69 -5.11
C ALA A 127 21.29 1.75 -3.97
N LEU A 128 20.82 0.59 -3.59
CA LEU A 128 19.95 0.38 -2.44
C LEU A 128 20.65 -0.49 -1.39
N GLU A 129 20.37 -0.22 -0.13
CA GLU A 129 20.80 -1.03 1.01
C GLU A 129 19.59 -1.62 1.76
N ARG A 130 19.83 -2.52 2.71
CA ARG A 130 18.79 -3.15 3.53
C ARG A 130 18.47 -2.26 4.72
N GLY A 131 17.27 -1.68 4.71
CA GLY A 131 16.72 -0.92 5.83
C GLY A 131 15.90 -1.77 6.80
N PHE A 132 15.06 -1.13 7.60
CA PHE A 132 14.14 -1.79 8.52
C PHE A 132 13.29 -2.84 7.78
N TRP A 133 13.05 -3.99 8.45
CA TRP A 133 12.30 -5.14 7.90
C TRP A 133 12.85 -5.65 6.57
N ASN A 134 14.13 -5.43 6.31
CA ASN A 134 14.79 -5.84 5.07
C ASN A 134 14.22 -5.18 3.79
N ILE A 135 13.54 -4.03 3.95
CA ILE A 135 13.02 -3.24 2.83
C ILE A 135 14.16 -2.45 2.21
N PRO A 136 14.34 -2.49 0.87
CA PRO A 136 15.34 -1.68 0.20
C PRO A 136 15.11 -0.18 0.41
N VAL A 137 16.19 0.52 0.78
CA VAL A 137 16.22 1.98 0.97
C VAL A 137 17.43 2.56 0.21
N PRO A 138 17.42 3.85 -0.16
CA PRO A 138 18.58 4.46 -0.79
C PRO A 138 19.81 4.35 0.11
N ALA A 139 20.90 3.77 -0.43
CA ALA A 139 22.17 3.65 0.28
C ALA A 139 22.80 5.03 0.53
N ASN A 140 22.57 5.97 -0.40
CA ASN A 140 23.01 7.34 -0.33
C ASN A 140 21.86 8.25 -0.79
N GLY A 141 21.96 9.52 -0.45
CA GLY A 141 20.99 10.51 -0.90
C GLY A 141 20.58 11.44 0.24
N PRO A 142 20.41 12.72 -0.04
CA PRO A 142 19.96 13.67 0.96
C PRO A 142 18.52 13.40 1.34
N ALA A 143 18.17 13.68 2.61
CA ALA A 143 16.81 13.79 3.03
C ALA A 143 16.10 14.91 2.26
N ILE A 144 14.89 14.65 1.79
CA ILE A 144 14.11 15.59 0.99
C ILE A 144 12.64 15.51 1.39
N LEU A 145 11.95 16.64 1.35
CA LEU A 145 10.50 16.67 1.56
C LEU A 145 9.79 16.50 0.22
N PRO A 146 8.97 15.45 0.05
CA PRO A 146 8.18 15.29 -1.16
C PRO A 146 7.04 16.32 -1.24
N ASP A 147 6.79 16.83 -2.46
CA ASP A 147 5.59 17.64 -2.75
C ASP A 147 4.33 16.77 -2.84
N MET A 148 4.53 15.51 -3.18
CA MET A 148 3.49 14.51 -3.34
C MET A 148 3.94 13.17 -2.75
N LEU A 149 3.01 12.46 -2.11
CA LEU A 149 3.23 11.10 -1.60
C LEU A 149 2.31 10.11 -2.33
N VAL A 150 2.91 9.12 -2.97
CA VAL A 150 2.21 7.93 -3.45
C VAL A 150 2.36 6.86 -2.36
N ALA A 151 1.32 6.67 -1.58
CA ALA A 151 1.34 5.83 -0.38
C ALA A 151 0.69 4.46 -0.64
N PRO A 152 1.35 3.34 -0.29
CA PRO A 152 0.75 2.03 -0.43
C PRO A 152 -0.34 1.83 0.63
N LEU A 153 -1.32 0.99 0.31
CA LEU A 153 -2.38 0.61 1.22
C LEU A 153 -2.61 -0.91 1.22
N VAL A 154 -3.10 -1.43 2.33
CA VAL A 154 -3.59 -2.80 2.46
C VAL A 154 -5.08 -2.85 2.13
N GLY A 155 -5.84 -1.84 2.57
CA GLY A 155 -7.23 -1.61 2.26
C GLY A 155 -7.55 -0.12 2.34
N PHE A 156 -8.73 0.26 1.86
CA PHE A 156 -9.19 1.65 1.87
C PHE A 156 -10.72 1.69 1.88
N ASP A 157 -11.29 2.82 2.29
CA ASP A 157 -12.73 3.04 2.28
C ASP A 157 -13.15 4.19 1.34
N GLU A 158 -14.46 4.37 1.20
CA GLU A 158 -15.05 5.40 0.33
C GLU A 158 -14.73 6.82 0.80
N GLU A 159 -14.45 7.00 2.09
CA GLU A 159 -14.02 8.27 2.65
C GLU A 159 -12.54 8.56 2.41
N ARG A 160 -11.83 7.67 1.72
CA ARG A 160 -10.40 7.75 1.38
C ARG A 160 -9.46 7.62 2.57
N PHE A 161 -9.89 6.96 3.63
CA PHE A 161 -8.97 6.51 4.67
C PHE A 161 -8.31 5.20 4.24
N ARG A 162 -7.03 5.02 4.61
CA ARG A 162 -6.29 3.81 4.28
C ARG A 162 -6.06 2.92 5.49
N LEU A 163 -6.24 1.63 5.30
CA LEU A 163 -5.75 0.61 6.20
C LEU A 163 -4.32 0.26 5.79
N GLY A 164 -3.34 0.74 6.56
CA GLY A 164 -1.92 0.39 6.36
C GLY A 164 -1.53 -0.87 7.14
N TYR A 165 -0.23 -1.15 7.27
CA TYR A 165 0.32 -2.29 8.02
C TYR A 165 0.19 -2.18 9.55
N GLY A 166 -0.35 -1.09 10.07
CA GLY A 166 -0.54 -0.87 11.50
C GLY A 166 0.62 -0.15 12.21
N GLY A 167 1.66 0.22 11.48
CA GLY A 167 2.78 0.99 12.05
C GLY A 167 2.54 2.50 12.17
N GLY A 168 1.51 3.06 11.50
CA GLY A 168 1.14 4.47 11.51
C GLY A 168 2.21 5.42 10.92
N PHE A 169 3.16 4.90 10.14
CA PHE A 169 4.29 5.69 9.63
C PHE A 169 3.84 6.84 8.73
N TYR A 170 3.01 6.55 7.74
CA TYR A 170 2.52 7.58 6.82
C TYR A 170 1.67 8.63 7.53
N ASP A 171 0.80 8.23 8.47
CA ASP A 171 -0.05 9.17 9.20
C ASP A 171 0.81 10.13 10.01
N ARG A 172 1.83 9.62 10.71
CA ARG A 172 2.80 10.48 11.43
C ARG A 172 3.62 11.36 10.49
N THR A 173 4.01 10.85 9.33
CA THR A 173 4.78 11.62 8.34
C THR A 173 3.96 12.79 7.81
N ILE A 174 2.71 12.55 7.45
CA ILE A 174 1.80 13.57 6.92
C ILE A 174 1.45 14.58 8.03
N ALA A 175 1.23 14.11 9.25
CA ALA A 175 0.95 14.98 10.41
C ALA A 175 2.13 15.87 10.77
N ALA A 176 3.36 15.39 10.64
CA ALA A 176 4.58 16.13 10.97
C ALA A 176 5.06 17.07 9.85
N ALA A 177 4.51 16.97 8.65
CA ALA A 177 4.94 17.78 7.51
C ALA A 177 4.52 19.23 7.69
N ALA A 178 5.50 20.16 7.69
CA ALA A 178 5.23 21.60 7.78
C ALA A 178 4.41 22.10 6.59
N ASN A 179 4.73 21.61 5.38
CA ASN A 179 3.94 21.78 4.18
C ASN A 179 3.33 20.43 3.84
N LYS A 180 1.99 20.32 3.92
CA LYS A 180 1.30 19.07 3.61
C LYS A 180 1.53 18.67 2.16
N PRO A 181 2.15 17.51 1.89
CA PRO A 181 2.21 16.98 0.54
C PRO A 181 0.82 16.59 0.05
N GLN A 182 0.60 16.58 -1.25
CA GLN A 182 -0.55 15.88 -1.83
C GLN A 182 -0.38 14.38 -1.60
N VAL A 183 -1.39 13.71 -1.05
CA VAL A 183 -1.28 12.28 -0.70
C VAL A 183 -2.24 11.44 -1.51
N ILE A 184 -1.67 10.54 -2.32
CA ILE A 184 -2.41 9.62 -3.17
C ILE A 184 -2.20 8.20 -2.64
N GLY A 185 -3.28 7.58 -2.20
CA GLY A 185 -3.27 6.16 -1.82
C GLY A 185 -3.30 5.27 -3.07
N VAL A 186 -2.50 4.19 -3.06
CA VAL A 186 -2.42 3.25 -4.18
C VAL A 186 -2.62 1.82 -3.71
N GLY A 187 -3.55 1.13 -4.34
CA GLY A 187 -3.85 -0.27 -4.06
C GLY A 187 -4.74 -0.93 -5.10
N PHE A 188 -5.09 -2.19 -4.87
CA PHE A 188 -5.99 -2.91 -5.76
C PHE A 188 -7.45 -2.69 -5.37
N GLU A 189 -8.34 -2.64 -6.36
CA GLU A 189 -9.77 -2.37 -6.15
C GLU A 189 -10.44 -3.40 -5.22
N HIS A 190 -10.04 -4.66 -5.28
CA HIS A 190 -10.57 -5.70 -4.39
C HIS A 190 -10.26 -5.49 -2.89
N CYS A 191 -9.41 -4.48 -2.57
CA CYS A 191 -9.10 -4.09 -1.20
C CYS A 191 -10.01 -2.97 -0.68
N ARG A 192 -11.04 -2.58 -1.44
CA ARG A 192 -12.06 -1.61 -1.01
C ARG A 192 -12.88 -2.19 0.14
N LEU A 193 -13.15 -1.37 1.13
CA LEU A 193 -13.90 -1.68 2.33
C LEU A 193 -15.02 -0.65 2.49
N PRO A 194 -16.16 -1.02 3.11
CA PRO A 194 -17.20 -0.05 3.46
C PRO A 194 -16.70 1.01 4.44
N THR A 195 -15.79 0.66 5.33
CA THR A 195 -15.11 1.55 6.26
C THR A 195 -13.86 0.87 6.80
N ILE A 196 -12.86 1.66 7.16
CA ILE A 196 -11.73 1.18 7.97
C ILE A 196 -11.93 1.46 9.46
N TYR A 197 -13.07 2.04 9.86
CA TYR A 197 -13.33 2.61 11.19
C TYR A 197 -12.26 3.66 11.56
N PRO A 198 -12.16 4.79 10.82
CA PRO A 198 -11.08 5.74 10.98
C PRO A 198 -11.03 6.28 12.40
N GLN A 199 -9.81 6.46 12.91
CA GLN A 199 -9.55 7.02 14.23
C GLN A 199 -8.98 8.43 14.07
N THR A 200 -8.96 9.20 15.14
CA THR A 200 -8.53 10.61 15.13
C THR A 200 -7.12 10.85 14.58
N HIS A 201 -6.26 9.82 14.62
CA HIS A 201 -4.90 9.88 14.09
C HIS A 201 -4.76 9.36 12.66
N ASP A 202 -5.80 8.76 12.09
CA ASP A 202 -5.79 8.34 10.67
C ASP A 202 -5.98 9.58 9.79
N ILE A 203 -5.15 9.70 8.76
CA ILE A 203 -5.20 10.85 7.85
C ILE A 203 -5.82 10.42 6.53
N ARG A 204 -6.84 11.18 6.13
CA ARG A 204 -7.52 11.02 4.84
C ARG A 204 -6.59 11.34 3.69
N MET A 205 -6.61 10.50 2.64
CA MET A 205 -5.89 10.73 1.40
C MET A 205 -6.62 11.76 0.52
N ASP A 206 -5.88 12.51 -0.28
CA ASP A 206 -6.47 13.42 -1.26
C ASP A 206 -7.14 12.66 -2.41
N ALA A 207 -6.57 11.52 -2.78
CA ALA A 207 -7.13 10.60 -3.75
C ALA A 207 -6.75 9.15 -3.43
N ILE A 208 -7.55 8.21 -3.95
CA ILE A 208 -7.19 6.78 -4.01
C ILE A 208 -7.19 6.37 -5.49
N VAL A 209 -6.13 5.72 -5.91
CA VAL A 209 -5.96 5.19 -7.26
C VAL A 209 -5.89 3.67 -7.21
N THR A 210 -6.73 3.03 -8.00
CA THR A 210 -6.82 1.57 -8.09
C THR A 210 -6.69 1.10 -9.54
N ASP A 211 -6.82 -0.20 -9.74
CA ASP A 211 -6.82 -0.86 -11.04
C ASP A 211 -8.21 -0.95 -11.71
N ALA A 212 -9.22 -0.27 -11.13
CA ALA A 212 -10.56 -0.17 -11.72
C ALA A 212 -10.61 0.82 -12.87
#